data_30dbce39c2e161d67011db398893ed72
#
_entry.id   30dbce39c2e161d67011db398893ed72
#
_cell.length_a   1.000
_cell.length_b   1.000
_cell.length_c   1.000
_cell.angle_alpha   90.00
_cell.angle_beta   90.00
_cell.angle_gamma   90.00
#
_symmetry.space_group_name_H-M   'P 1'
#
loop_
_entity.id
_entity.type
_entity.pdbx_description
1 polymer ?
#
loop_
_entity_poly.entity_id
_entity_poly.type
_entity_poly.pdbx_seq_one_letter_code
_entity_poly.pdbx_strand_id
1 'polypeptide(L)'
;MIGNHFEIKINNSSKRISEFNEYEKILNFFGYQRFGSKRPITHLVGKAIIQKNYQAALDLLLNYSSEYDTKENNANRKIIAQRTTELSIIDKIPKSMDIEIALLKKLSETKDLQVVIRSIPLQMRRFYIQAYQSYIYNKTLSLSFDYGEELFSAKDGDVCFDRNYILGKFQNDPSQRLAIPLVGHSYFKKTRFDFYIQKILEEEQVSLNDFFIKDFQEISVEGGFRNAAIQCNDFETNDNIVKFNLSRGSYATIVLREILKPENPLENGF
;
A
#
# COMPACT_ATOMS: atom_id res chain seq x y z
N MET A 1 3.43 19.67 10.85
CA MET A 1 2.05 19.40 10.36
C MET A 1 1.53 18.19 11.10
N ILE A 2 0.50 18.36 11.92
CA ILE A 2 -0.01 17.33 12.84
C ILE A 2 -0.98 16.40 12.13
N GLY A 3 -1.68 16.85 11.09
CA GLY A 3 -2.65 16.09 10.33
C GLY A 3 -3.25 16.88 9.17
N ASN A 4 -4.31 16.33 8.57
CA ASN A 4 -5.09 16.94 7.50
C ASN A 4 -6.56 17.04 7.93
N HIS A 5 -7.19 18.15 7.57
CA HIS A 5 -8.63 18.33 7.61
C HIS A 5 -9.25 17.90 6.29
N PHE A 6 -10.36 17.16 6.34
CA PHE A 6 -11.09 16.69 5.18
C PHE A 6 -12.53 17.20 5.26
N GLU A 7 -13.01 17.72 4.14
CA GLU A 7 -14.42 18.02 3.88
C GLU A 7 -14.80 17.33 2.58
N ILE A 8 -15.66 16.33 2.65
CA ILE A 8 -15.94 15.41 1.53
C ILE A 8 -17.44 15.34 1.32
N LYS A 9 -17.85 15.60 0.07
CA LYS A 9 -19.24 15.41 -0.36
C LYS A 9 -19.41 13.98 -0.84
N ILE A 10 -20.37 13.27 -0.23
CA ILE A 10 -20.72 11.89 -0.57
C ILE A 10 -21.96 11.92 -1.47
N ASN A 11 -21.84 11.40 -2.67
CA ASN A 11 -22.99 11.19 -3.56
C ASN A 11 -23.72 9.91 -3.12
N ASN A 12 -25.04 9.97 -2.98
CA ASN A 12 -25.88 8.88 -2.46
C ASN A 12 -25.60 8.56 -0.98
N SER A 13 -25.89 9.54 -0.09
CA SER A 13 -25.76 9.34 1.36
C SER A 13 -26.62 8.17 1.84
N SER A 14 -25.98 7.17 2.39
CA SER A 14 -26.67 6.07 3.09
C SER A 14 -26.95 6.47 4.53
N LYS A 15 -28.01 5.88 5.14
CA LYS A 15 -28.30 6.01 6.59
C LYS A 15 -27.11 5.66 7.50
N ARG A 16 -26.08 4.99 6.98
CA ARG A 16 -24.88 4.55 7.71
C ARG A 16 -23.97 5.69 8.15
N ILE A 17 -24.08 6.90 7.57
CA ILE A 17 -23.23 8.03 7.97
C ILE A 17 -23.50 8.42 9.43
N SER A 18 -24.77 8.42 9.87
CA SER A 18 -25.14 8.75 11.25
C SER A 18 -24.70 7.68 12.26
N GLU A 19 -24.58 6.44 11.84
CA GLU A 19 -24.15 5.32 12.69
C GLU A 19 -22.65 5.38 12.99
N PHE A 20 -21.87 6.08 12.16
CA PHE A 20 -20.40 6.16 12.32
C PHE A 20 -19.97 6.95 13.55
N ASN A 21 -20.79 7.84 14.08
CA ASN A 21 -20.50 8.59 15.32
C ASN A 21 -20.25 7.67 16.54
N GLU A 22 -20.59 6.38 16.45
CA GLU A 22 -20.35 5.39 17.49
C GLU A 22 -18.93 4.79 17.43
N TYR A 23 -18.16 5.02 16.33
CA TYR A 23 -16.85 4.42 16.13
C TYR A 23 -15.74 5.45 16.18
N GLU A 24 -15.08 5.60 17.34
CA GLU A 24 -13.97 6.52 17.52
C GLU A 24 -12.68 6.09 16.79
N LYS A 25 -12.52 4.80 16.49
CA LYS A 25 -11.29 4.24 15.95
C LYS A 25 -11.57 3.28 14.79
N ILE A 26 -10.70 3.37 13.80
CA ILE A 26 -10.72 2.54 12.59
C ILE A 26 -9.36 1.87 12.43
N LEU A 27 -9.31 0.62 11.98
CA LEU A 27 -8.05 -0.05 11.67
C LEU A 27 -7.30 0.69 10.54
N ASN A 28 -6.01 0.93 10.75
CA ASN A 28 -5.20 1.81 9.91
C ASN A 28 -4.60 1.09 8.70
N PHE A 29 -5.45 0.49 7.88
CA PHE A 29 -5.03 -0.11 6.62
C PHE A 29 -4.39 0.91 5.66
N PHE A 30 -3.51 0.44 4.79
CA PHE A 30 -3.17 1.16 3.57
C PHE A 30 -4.30 1.00 2.55
N GLY A 31 -4.73 2.11 1.95
CA GLY A 31 -5.81 2.13 0.97
C GLY A 31 -5.37 1.66 -0.43
N TYR A 32 -6.35 1.46 -1.31
CA TYR A 32 -6.13 0.99 -2.69
C TYR A 32 -5.18 1.87 -3.50
N GLN A 33 -5.15 3.19 -3.24
CA GLN A 33 -4.21 4.12 -3.88
C GLN A 33 -2.74 3.69 -3.70
N ARG A 34 -2.42 2.96 -2.60
CA ARG A 34 -1.08 2.41 -2.37
C ARG A 34 -0.74 1.27 -3.31
N PHE A 35 -1.75 0.55 -3.77
CA PHE A 35 -1.62 -0.65 -4.58
C PHE A 35 -1.93 -0.43 -6.05
N GLY A 36 -2.48 0.73 -6.41
CA GLY A 36 -2.90 1.11 -7.75
C GLY A 36 -4.40 0.93 -7.98
N SER A 37 -5.17 2.03 -7.97
CA SER A 37 -6.64 2.00 -8.11
C SER A 37 -7.10 1.45 -9.46
N LYS A 38 -6.37 1.75 -10.55
CA LYS A 38 -6.68 1.24 -11.89
C LYS A 38 -6.05 -0.12 -12.18
N ARG A 39 -4.86 -0.34 -11.63
CA ARG A 39 -4.07 -1.57 -11.80
C ARG A 39 -3.49 -1.96 -10.43
N PRO A 40 -4.12 -2.86 -9.68
CA PRO A 40 -3.70 -3.20 -8.33
C PRO A 40 -2.47 -4.12 -8.32
N ILE A 41 -1.41 -3.74 -9.03
CA ILE A 41 -0.17 -4.52 -9.21
C ILE A 41 1.04 -3.93 -8.48
N THR A 42 0.95 -2.75 -7.89
CA THR A 42 2.11 -2.03 -7.34
C THR A 42 2.87 -2.89 -6.33
N HIS A 43 2.18 -3.58 -5.44
CA HIS A 43 2.79 -4.50 -4.47
C HIS A 43 3.32 -5.79 -5.12
N LEU A 44 2.68 -6.28 -6.20
CA LEU A 44 3.16 -7.47 -6.93
C LEU A 44 4.47 -7.18 -7.65
N VAL A 45 4.61 -6.01 -8.26
CA VAL A 45 5.88 -5.54 -8.85
C VAL A 45 6.95 -5.44 -7.76
N GLY A 46 6.60 -4.86 -6.60
CA GLY A 46 7.51 -4.79 -5.44
C GLY A 46 7.98 -6.16 -4.98
N LYS A 47 7.06 -7.12 -4.84
CA LYS A 47 7.38 -8.51 -4.50
C LYS A 47 8.35 -9.13 -5.51
N ALA A 48 8.06 -9.00 -6.80
CA ALA A 48 8.89 -9.56 -7.86
C ALA A 48 10.32 -8.98 -7.85
N ILE A 49 10.48 -7.68 -7.59
CA ILE A 49 11.80 -7.04 -7.45
C ILE A 49 12.55 -7.56 -6.22
N ILE A 50 11.88 -7.69 -5.06
CA ILE A 50 12.45 -8.23 -3.82
C ILE A 50 12.94 -9.66 -4.02
N GLN A 51 12.15 -10.48 -4.73
CA GLN A 51 12.50 -11.86 -5.08
C GLN A 51 13.52 -11.95 -6.24
N LYS A 52 14.01 -10.82 -6.76
CA LYS A 52 14.91 -10.74 -7.95
C LYS A 52 14.33 -11.39 -9.21
N ASN A 53 13.01 -11.55 -9.26
CA ASN A 53 12.31 -12.01 -10.45
C ASN A 53 11.95 -10.82 -11.34
N TYR A 54 12.98 -10.26 -11.99
CA TYR A 54 12.85 -9.05 -12.81
C TYR A 54 11.98 -9.27 -14.05
N GLN A 55 11.94 -10.52 -14.57
CA GLN A 55 11.04 -10.85 -15.67
C GLN A 55 9.59 -10.73 -15.23
N ALA A 56 9.20 -11.30 -14.10
CA ALA A 56 7.84 -11.17 -13.58
C ALA A 56 7.47 -9.71 -13.29
N ALA A 57 8.41 -8.88 -12.79
CA ALA A 57 8.18 -7.46 -12.60
C ALA A 57 7.86 -6.74 -13.92
N LEU A 58 8.61 -7.05 -14.99
CA LEU A 58 8.38 -6.48 -16.32
C LEU A 58 7.05 -6.96 -16.92
N ASP A 59 6.74 -8.25 -16.78
CA ASP A 59 5.47 -8.81 -17.28
C ASP A 59 4.27 -8.14 -16.61
N LEU A 60 4.33 -7.89 -15.30
CA LEU A 60 3.31 -7.14 -14.59
C LEU A 60 3.18 -5.70 -15.13
N LEU A 61 4.29 -5.00 -15.34
CA LEU A 61 4.29 -3.62 -15.78
C LEU A 61 3.82 -3.49 -17.24
N LEU A 62 4.26 -4.37 -18.12
CA LEU A 62 4.01 -4.27 -19.56
C LEU A 62 2.72 -4.95 -20.01
N ASN A 63 2.35 -6.09 -19.39
CA ASN A 63 1.34 -6.99 -19.95
C ASN A 63 0.05 -7.06 -19.13
N TYR A 64 0.10 -6.72 -17.83
CA TYR A 64 -1.05 -6.90 -16.95
C TYR A 64 -2.21 -5.98 -17.34
N SER A 65 -3.35 -6.59 -17.71
CA SER A 65 -4.63 -5.92 -17.97
C SER A 65 -5.49 -5.94 -16.70
N SER A 66 -6.25 -4.89 -16.47
CA SER A 66 -7.14 -4.75 -15.31
C SER A 66 -8.53 -4.33 -15.75
N GLU A 67 -9.57 -4.89 -15.13
CA GLU A 67 -10.96 -4.49 -15.35
C GLU A 67 -11.25 -3.04 -14.93
N TYR A 68 -10.42 -2.49 -14.02
CA TYR A 68 -10.52 -1.11 -13.53
C TYR A 68 -9.77 -0.09 -14.40
N ASP A 69 -9.02 -0.54 -15.42
CA ASP A 69 -8.34 0.36 -16.37
C ASP A 69 -9.15 0.54 -17.65
N THR A 70 -8.81 1.55 -18.45
CA THR A 70 -9.52 1.83 -19.69
C THR A 70 -9.36 0.68 -20.70
N LYS A 71 -10.39 0.48 -21.54
CA LYS A 71 -10.33 -0.50 -22.62
C LYS A 71 -9.17 -0.23 -23.58
N GLU A 72 -8.85 1.04 -23.82
CA GLU A 72 -7.74 1.48 -24.66
C GLU A 72 -6.39 1.06 -24.08
N ASN A 73 -6.14 1.35 -22.80
CA ASN A 73 -4.89 0.95 -22.12
C ASN A 73 -4.73 -0.56 -22.11
N ASN A 74 -5.80 -1.31 -21.83
CA ASN A 74 -5.77 -2.77 -21.85
C ASN A 74 -5.52 -3.33 -23.27
N ALA A 75 -6.06 -2.71 -24.31
CA ALA A 75 -5.78 -3.09 -25.70
C ALA A 75 -4.31 -2.84 -26.04
N ASN A 76 -3.75 -1.69 -25.66
CA ASN A 76 -2.35 -1.38 -25.88
C ASN A 76 -1.42 -2.38 -25.16
N ARG A 77 -1.71 -2.80 -23.92
CA ARG A 77 -0.93 -3.83 -23.22
C ARG A 77 -0.99 -5.19 -23.91
N LYS A 78 -2.12 -5.59 -24.45
CA LYS A 78 -2.23 -6.81 -25.27
C LYS A 78 -1.34 -6.74 -26.52
N ILE A 79 -1.26 -5.57 -27.16
CA ILE A 79 -0.35 -5.37 -28.30
C ILE A 79 1.11 -5.43 -27.85
N ILE A 80 1.46 -4.78 -26.72
CA ILE A 80 2.80 -4.84 -26.13
C ILE A 80 3.20 -6.28 -25.84
N ALA A 81 2.33 -7.07 -25.20
CA ALA A 81 2.59 -8.46 -24.88
C ALA A 81 2.92 -9.34 -26.10
N GLN A 82 2.36 -9.01 -27.26
CA GLN A 82 2.60 -9.75 -28.51
C GLN A 82 3.85 -9.29 -29.26
N ARG A 83 4.32 -8.05 -29.03
CA ARG A 83 5.32 -7.37 -29.87
C ARG A 83 6.38 -6.62 -29.07
N THR A 84 6.74 -7.12 -27.91
CA THR A 84 7.67 -6.45 -26.94
C THR A 84 9.03 -6.05 -27.54
N THR A 85 9.43 -6.69 -28.64
CA THR A 85 10.73 -6.42 -29.30
C THR A 85 10.65 -5.44 -30.47
N GLU A 86 9.45 -5.01 -30.85
CA GLU A 86 9.25 -4.12 -32.00
C GLU A 86 9.18 -2.65 -31.57
N LEU A 87 10.21 -1.86 -31.86
CA LEU A 87 10.24 -0.41 -31.56
C LEU A 87 9.10 0.38 -32.21
N SER A 88 8.63 -0.07 -33.38
CA SER A 88 7.54 0.58 -34.12
C SER A 88 6.21 0.66 -33.34
N ILE A 89 6.09 -0.13 -32.26
CA ILE A 89 4.91 -0.10 -31.39
C ILE A 89 4.89 1.15 -30.50
N ILE A 90 6.07 1.70 -30.17
CA ILE A 90 6.21 2.83 -29.23
C ILE A 90 5.43 4.05 -29.72
N ASP A 91 5.46 4.32 -31.02
CA ASP A 91 4.77 5.45 -31.63
C ASP A 91 3.23 5.32 -31.60
N LYS A 92 2.73 4.11 -31.35
CA LYS A 92 1.30 3.79 -31.28
C LYS A 92 0.75 3.77 -29.84
N ILE A 93 1.64 3.79 -28.84
CA ILE A 93 1.26 3.76 -27.41
C ILE A 93 0.95 5.18 -26.93
N PRO A 94 -0.14 5.41 -26.20
CA PRO A 94 -0.44 6.70 -25.61
C PRO A 94 0.69 7.22 -24.71
N LYS A 95 1.01 8.51 -24.80
CA LYS A 95 2.07 9.14 -23.97
C LYS A 95 1.83 9.01 -22.47
N SER A 96 0.60 8.78 -22.04
CA SER A 96 0.24 8.52 -20.64
C SER A 96 0.76 7.17 -20.12
N MET A 97 1.20 6.27 -21.00
CA MET A 97 1.86 5.00 -20.67
C MET A 97 3.38 5.18 -20.67
N ASP A 98 3.87 6.19 -19.99
CA ASP A 98 5.26 6.64 -19.97
C ASP A 98 6.24 5.61 -19.44
N ILE A 99 5.82 4.84 -18.41
CA ILE A 99 6.62 3.75 -17.84
C ILE A 99 6.77 2.62 -18.84
N GLU A 100 5.68 2.18 -19.49
CA GLU A 100 5.70 1.14 -20.50
C GLU A 100 6.60 1.56 -21.69
N ILE A 101 6.49 2.81 -22.15
CA ILE A 101 7.34 3.36 -23.22
C ILE A 101 8.81 3.34 -22.82
N ALA A 102 9.14 3.79 -21.61
CA ALA A 102 10.52 3.81 -21.12
C ALA A 102 11.12 2.40 -21.04
N LEU A 103 10.34 1.43 -20.54
CA LEU A 103 10.75 0.03 -20.45
C LEU A 103 10.97 -0.60 -21.82
N LEU A 104 10.07 -0.40 -22.78
CA LEU A 104 10.22 -0.92 -24.15
C LEU A 104 11.46 -0.35 -24.85
N LYS A 105 11.72 0.96 -24.71
CA LYS A 105 12.95 1.58 -25.22
C LYS A 105 14.18 0.92 -24.62
N LYS A 106 14.17 0.70 -23.29
CA LYS A 106 15.32 0.10 -22.62
C LYS A 106 15.51 -1.37 -22.98
N LEU A 107 14.44 -2.13 -23.15
CA LEU A 107 14.49 -3.53 -23.61
C LEU A 107 15.06 -3.68 -25.01
N SER A 108 14.89 -2.67 -25.89
CA SER A 108 15.51 -2.69 -27.23
C SER A 108 17.02 -2.43 -27.20
N GLU A 109 17.52 -1.79 -26.13
CA GLU A 109 18.95 -1.45 -25.99
C GLU A 109 19.75 -2.56 -25.29
N THR A 110 19.10 -3.34 -24.41
CA THR A 110 19.77 -4.36 -23.60
C THR A 110 18.84 -5.54 -23.23
N LYS A 111 19.46 -6.70 -23.07
CA LYS A 111 18.78 -7.90 -22.52
C LYS A 111 18.96 -8.04 -21.00
N ASP A 112 19.75 -7.16 -20.38
CA ASP A 112 19.96 -7.17 -18.94
C ASP A 112 18.74 -6.55 -18.24
N LEU A 113 17.93 -7.41 -17.63
CA LEU A 113 16.69 -7.00 -16.96
C LEU A 113 16.93 -6.11 -15.74
N GLN A 114 18.09 -6.21 -15.09
CA GLN A 114 18.44 -5.30 -13.99
C GLN A 114 18.60 -3.86 -14.51
N VAL A 115 19.27 -3.71 -15.65
CA VAL A 115 19.43 -2.42 -16.31
C VAL A 115 18.08 -1.86 -16.76
N VAL A 116 17.17 -2.73 -17.23
CA VAL A 116 15.81 -2.34 -17.63
C VAL A 116 15.03 -1.86 -16.41
N ILE A 117 15.00 -2.60 -15.31
CA ILE A 117 14.32 -2.20 -14.06
C ILE A 117 14.94 -0.90 -13.50
N ARG A 118 16.25 -0.71 -13.60
CA ARG A 118 16.94 0.51 -13.16
C ARG A 118 16.53 1.75 -13.94
N SER A 119 16.04 1.61 -15.18
CA SER A 119 15.54 2.73 -15.97
C SER A 119 14.22 3.33 -15.45
N ILE A 120 13.49 2.59 -14.62
CA ILE A 120 12.31 3.12 -13.90
C ILE A 120 12.77 4.21 -12.93
N PRO A 121 12.09 5.37 -12.85
CA PRO A 121 12.44 6.42 -11.91
C PRO A 121 12.59 5.91 -10.48
N LEU A 122 13.63 6.36 -9.77
CA LEU A 122 13.97 5.90 -8.43
C LEU A 122 12.77 5.94 -7.46
N GLN A 123 11.98 7.02 -7.52
CA GLN A 123 10.81 7.17 -6.65
C GLN A 123 9.76 6.10 -6.92
N MET A 124 9.54 5.71 -8.18
CA MET A 124 8.62 4.64 -8.54
C MET A 124 9.13 3.28 -8.07
N ARG A 125 10.43 2.99 -8.24
CA ARG A 125 11.04 1.76 -7.72
C ARG A 125 10.87 1.66 -6.20
N ARG A 126 11.13 2.75 -5.46
CA ARG A 126 10.88 2.83 -4.01
C ARG A 126 9.41 2.61 -3.67
N PHE A 127 8.52 3.19 -4.45
CA PHE A 127 7.08 3.06 -4.24
C PHE A 127 6.61 1.60 -4.38
N TYR A 128 7.13 0.84 -5.34
CA TYR A 128 6.82 -0.59 -5.49
C TYR A 128 7.22 -1.39 -4.25
N ILE A 129 8.46 -1.21 -3.77
CA ILE A 129 8.94 -1.93 -2.57
C ILE A 129 8.12 -1.56 -1.33
N GLN A 130 7.86 -0.28 -1.14
CA GLN A 130 7.03 0.21 -0.03
C GLN A 130 5.58 -0.27 -0.14
N ALA A 131 5.04 -0.45 -1.35
CA ALA A 131 3.70 -1.00 -1.53
C ALA A 131 3.66 -2.48 -1.09
N TYR A 132 4.68 -3.26 -1.39
CA TYR A 132 4.76 -4.63 -0.89
C TYR A 132 4.90 -4.69 0.63
N GLN A 133 5.74 -3.84 1.22
CA GLN A 133 5.80 -3.66 2.68
C GLN A 133 4.42 -3.32 3.27
N SER A 134 3.67 -2.45 2.62
CA SER A 134 2.31 -2.06 3.02
C SER A 134 1.31 -3.20 2.89
N TYR A 135 1.47 -4.06 1.90
CA TYR A 135 0.66 -5.27 1.71
C TYR A 135 0.87 -6.26 2.87
N ILE A 136 2.12 -6.52 3.25
CA ILE A 136 2.43 -7.39 4.40
C ILE A 136 1.85 -6.80 5.69
N TYR A 137 1.96 -5.48 5.89
CA TYR A 137 1.33 -4.81 7.02
C TYR A 137 -0.19 -5.02 7.04
N ASN A 138 -0.87 -4.83 5.92
CA ASN A 138 -2.31 -5.04 5.82
C ASN A 138 -2.69 -6.50 6.14
N LYS A 139 -1.94 -7.47 5.62
CA LYS A 139 -2.14 -8.89 5.96
C LYS A 139 -1.91 -9.16 7.44
N THR A 140 -0.87 -8.56 8.05
CA THR A 140 -0.58 -8.69 9.49
C THR A 140 -1.74 -8.15 10.32
N LEU A 141 -2.24 -6.97 9.97
CA LEU A 141 -3.36 -6.33 10.66
C LEU A 141 -4.64 -7.19 10.57
N SER A 142 -4.97 -7.68 9.37
CA SER A 142 -6.14 -8.53 9.13
C SER A 142 -6.01 -9.85 9.90
N LEU A 143 -4.90 -10.55 9.76
CA LEU A 143 -4.68 -11.84 10.39
C LEU A 143 -4.69 -11.74 11.92
N SER A 144 -4.09 -10.67 12.49
CA SER A 144 -4.12 -10.42 13.93
C SER A 144 -5.55 -10.18 14.43
N PHE A 145 -6.35 -9.45 13.67
CA PHE A 145 -7.77 -9.21 13.99
C PHE A 145 -8.56 -10.51 13.95
N ASP A 146 -8.37 -11.34 12.93
CA ASP A 146 -9.07 -12.63 12.78
C ASP A 146 -8.73 -13.61 13.91
N TYR A 147 -7.51 -13.50 14.48
CA TYR A 147 -7.08 -14.28 15.64
C TYR A 147 -7.53 -13.67 17.00
N GLY A 148 -8.29 -12.58 16.97
CA GLY A 148 -8.86 -11.95 18.17
C GLY A 148 -7.90 -11.07 18.95
N GLU A 149 -6.81 -10.58 18.31
CA GLU A 149 -5.93 -9.61 18.95
C GLU A 149 -6.62 -8.27 19.16
N GLU A 150 -6.43 -7.70 20.36
CA GLU A 150 -6.87 -6.34 20.64
C GLU A 150 -5.96 -5.34 19.88
N LEU A 151 -6.54 -4.59 18.93
CA LEU A 151 -5.80 -3.70 18.05
C LEU A 151 -6.07 -2.21 18.27
N PHE A 152 -7.07 -1.89 19.10
CA PHE A 152 -7.45 -0.50 19.41
C PHE A 152 -6.82 0.03 20.69
N SER A 153 -6.28 -0.85 21.51
CA SER A 153 -5.55 -0.52 22.73
C SER A 153 -4.23 -1.28 22.82
N ALA A 154 -3.28 -0.70 23.54
CA ALA A 154 -2.01 -1.34 23.82
C ALA A 154 -2.05 -2.09 25.14
N LYS A 155 -1.21 -3.11 25.29
CA LYS A 155 -1.01 -3.88 26.51
C LYS A 155 0.46 -3.96 26.87
N ASP A 156 0.76 -4.45 28.08
CA ASP A 156 2.14 -4.60 28.53
C ASP A 156 2.98 -5.42 27.54
N GLY A 157 4.18 -4.93 27.26
CA GLY A 157 5.10 -5.50 26.27
C GLY A 157 4.95 -4.95 24.85
N ASP A 158 3.89 -4.19 24.55
CA ASP A 158 3.69 -3.60 23.23
C ASP A 158 4.65 -2.44 22.95
N VAL A 159 4.90 -2.24 21.66
CA VAL A 159 5.53 -1.03 21.12
C VAL A 159 4.45 -0.02 20.77
N CYS A 160 4.64 1.23 21.17
CA CYS A 160 3.65 2.28 21.01
C CYS A 160 4.26 3.59 20.53
N PHE A 161 3.45 4.44 19.92
CA PHE A 161 3.75 5.85 19.74
C PHE A 161 3.16 6.66 20.88
N ASP A 162 3.93 7.60 21.43
CA ASP A 162 3.42 8.62 22.36
C ASP A 162 2.68 9.74 21.62
N ARG A 163 2.27 10.79 22.37
CA ARG A 163 1.62 11.99 21.82
C ARG A 163 2.48 12.75 20.82
N ASN A 164 3.81 12.66 20.95
CA ASN A 164 4.78 13.32 20.08
C ASN A 164 5.22 12.43 18.91
N TYR A 165 4.58 11.27 18.70
CA TYR A 165 4.96 10.27 17.72
C TYR A 165 6.35 9.65 17.95
N ILE A 166 6.82 9.66 19.20
CA ILE A 166 8.05 8.96 19.59
C ILE A 166 7.70 7.51 19.87
N LEU A 167 8.49 6.60 19.28
CA LEU A 167 8.31 5.16 19.43
C LEU A 167 8.95 4.69 20.73
N GLY A 168 8.19 3.99 21.56
CA GLY A 168 8.65 3.44 22.82
C GLY A 168 7.88 2.18 23.25
N LYS A 169 8.17 1.69 24.44
CA LYS A 169 7.37 0.64 25.08
C LYS A 169 6.09 1.23 25.67
N PHE A 170 5.07 0.42 25.78
CA PHE A 170 3.85 0.77 26.51
C PHE A 170 4.18 1.06 27.97
N GLN A 171 3.65 2.15 28.52
CA GLN A 171 3.91 2.66 29.87
C GLN A 171 2.60 2.88 30.65
N ASN A 172 1.53 2.18 30.32
CA ASN A 172 0.20 2.37 30.90
C ASN A 172 -0.39 3.80 30.72
N ASP A 173 0.11 4.54 29.75
CA ASP A 173 -0.44 5.84 29.36
C ASP A 173 -1.55 5.64 28.32
N PRO A 174 -2.82 5.99 28.61
CA PRO A 174 -3.93 5.80 27.67
C PRO A 174 -3.80 6.66 26.39
N SER A 175 -2.89 7.63 26.36
CA SER A 175 -2.58 8.42 25.15
C SER A 175 -1.64 7.68 24.17
N GLN A 176 -0.97 6.64 24.61
CA GLN A 176 -0.11 5.85 23.75
C GLN A 176 -0.94 5.04 22.74
N ARG A 177 -0.43 4.96 21.54
CA ARG A 177 -1.09 4.28 20.42
C ARG A 177 -0.29 3.07 20.00
N LEU A 178 -0.96 1.92 19.93
CA LEU A 178 -0.38 0.67 19.50
C LEU A 178 0.31 0.82 18.15
N ALA A 179 1.55 0.36 18.04
CA ALA A 179 2.36 0.37 16.85
C ALA A 179 2.56 -1.05 16.30
N ILE A 180 2.19 -1.27 15.06
CA ILE A 180 2.42 -2.54 14.33
C ILE A 180 3.64 -2.39 13.45
N PRO A 181 4.52 -3.42 13.37
CA PRO A 181 5.71 -3.37 12.54
C PRO A 181 5.41 -3.24 11.05
N LEU A 182 6.23 -2.46 10.37
CA LEU A 182 6.45 -2.49 8.93
C LEU A 182 7.72 -3.29 8.67
N VAL A 183 7.63 -4.41 7.97
CA VAL A 183 8.76 -5.30 7.72
C VAL A 183 9.86 -4.61 6.90
N GLY A 184 11.10 -5.03 7.09
CA GLY A 184 12.27 -4.57 6.35
C GLY A 184 13.49 -5.33 6.82
N HIS A 185 14.65 -5.12 6.18
CA HIS A 185 15.87 -5.88 6.48
C HIS A 185 16.43 -5.64 7.88
N SER A 186 16.07 -4.53 8.52
CA SER A 186 16.51 -4.20 9.90
C SER A 186 15.44 -4.47 10.95
N TYR A 187 14.36 -5.15 10.60
CA TYR A 187 13.35 -5.54 11.57
C TYR A 187 13.87 -6.68 12.46
N PHE A 188 14.13 -6.36 13.73
CA PHE A 188 14.67 -7.32 14.71
C PHE A 188 13.96 -7.23 16.07
N LYS A 189 13.02 -6.30 16.24
CA LYS A 189 12.28 -6.15 17.50
C LYS A 189 11.16 -7.17 17.54
N LYS A 190 11.20 -8.02 18.57
CA LYS A 190 10.10 -8.98 18.82
C LYS A 190 8.90 -8.24 19.38
N THR A 191 7.76 -8.45 18.71
CA THR A 191 6.45 -7.96 19.13
C THR A 191 5.48 -9.11 19.12
N ARG A 192 4.28 -8.95 19.70
CA ARG A 192 3.23 -9.97 19.60
C ARG A 192 2.77 -10.24 18.16
N PHE A 193 3.13 -9.37 17.22
CA PHE A 193 2.81 -9.52 15.80
C PHE A 193 3.78 -10.39 15.03
N ASP A 194 4.92 -10.77 15.61
CA ASP A 194 5.96 -11.55 14.93
C ASP A 194 5.44 -12.88 14.41
N PHE A 195 4.58 -13.56 15.17
CA PHE A 195 3.96 -14.82 14.73
C PHE A 195 3.21 -14.64 13.40
N TYR A 196 2.40 -13.59 13.29
CA TYR A 196 1.63 -13.29 12.08
C TYR A 196 2.52 -12.88 10.91
N ILE A 197 3.54 -12.06 11.19
CA ILE A 197 4.52 -11.62 10.18
C ILE A 197 5.28 -12.82 9.63
N GLN A 198 5.79 -13.74 10.47
CA GLN A 198 6.52 -14.92 10.01
C GLN A 198 5.64 -15.81 9.15
N LYS A 199 4.41 -16.09 9.58
CA LYS A 199 3.44 -16.87 8.80
C LYS A 199 3.19 -16.25 7.42
N ILE A 200 3.01 -14.92 7.34
CA ILE A 200 2.80 -14.21 6.08
C ILE A 200 4.05 -14.28 5.20
N LEU A 201 5.24 -14.08 5.75
CA LEU A 201 6.49 -14.14 5.00
C LEU A 201 6.73 -15.54 4.42
N GLU A 202 6.41 -16.61 5.17
CA GLU A 202 6.47 -17.99 4.69
C GLU A 202 5.49 -18.24 3.55
N GLU A 203 4.22 -17.82 3.69
CA GLU A 203 3.21 -17.92 2.62
C GLU A 203 3.63 -17.16 1.36
N GLU A 204 4.22 -15.99 1.51
CA GLU A 204 4.69 -15.15 0.42
C GLU A 204 6.04 -15.60 -0.16
N GLN A 205 6.73 -16.57 0.47
CA GLN A 205 8.08 -17.04 0.09
C GLN A 205 9.11 -15.90 0.02
N VAL A 206 9.11 -15.05 1.05
CA VAL A 206 10.02 -13.92 1.21
C VAL A 206 10.57 -13.91 2.63
N SER A 207 11.84 -13.58 2.79
CA SER A 207 12.49 -13.37 4.08
C SER A 207 12.71 -11.89 4.38
N LEU A 208 12.97 -11.56 5.65
CA LEU A 208 13.35 -10.18 6.02
C LEU A 208 14.62 -9.71 5.31
N ASN A 209 15.58 -10.61 5.07
CA ASN A 209 16.83 -10.29 4.38
C ASN A 209 16.61 -9.87 2.93
N ASP A 210 15.54 -10.32 2.26
CA ASP A 210 15.25 -9.99 0.87
C ASP A 210 14.91 -8.51 0.69
N PHE A 211 14.49 -7.82 1.78
CA PHE A 211 14.27 -6.36 1.77
C PHE A 211 15.58 -5.56 1.70
N PHE A 212 16.75 -6.19 1.86
CA PHE A 212 18.04 -5.65 1.47
C PHE A 212 18.38 -6.06 0.03
N ILE A 213 18.05 -5.20 -0.92
CA ILE A 213 18.16 -5.50 -2.35
C ILE A 213 19.56 -5.14 -2.83
N LYS A 214 20.48 -6.11 -2.83
CA LYS A 214 21.90 -5.91 -3.18
C LYS A 214 22.09 -5.19 -4.50
N ASP A 215 21.27 -5.54 -5.51
CA ASP A 215 21.37 -5.00 -6.87
C ASP A 215 20.84 -3.57 -6.95
N PHE A 216 20.03 -3.14 -5.98
CA PHE A 216 19.38 -1.83 -5.89
C PHE A 216 19.34 -1.34 -4.45
N GLN A 217 20.51 -1.12 -3.84
CA GLN A 217 20.57 -0.74 -2.43
C GLN A 217 19.79 0.54 -2.11
N GLU A 218 19.69 1.44 -3.08
CA GLU A 218 18.96 2.70 -2.98
C GLU A 218 17.44 2.55 -2.80
N ILE A 219 16.89 1.35 -3.01
CA ILE A 219 15.47 1.04 -2.79
C ILE A 219 15.24 0.02 -1.66
N SER A 220 16.30 -0.40 -0.97
CA SER A 220 16.19 -1.24 0.21
C SER A 220 15.38 -0.53 1.31
N VAL A 221 14.65 -1.29 2.11
CA VAL A 221 13.83 -0.74 3.20
C VAL A 221 14.21 -1.37 4.53
N GLU A 222 14.48 -0.51 5.50
CA GLU A 222 14.90 -0.93 6.85
C GLU A 222 13.76 -1.50 7.68
N GLY A 223 12.54 -1.09 7.39
CA GLY A 223 11.37 -1.36 8.21
C GLY A 223 11.00 -0.16 9.07
N GLY A 224 10.05 -0.36 9.97
CA GLY A 224 9.56 0.69 10.85
C GLY A 224 8.31 0.27 11.61
N PHE A 225 7.50 1.24 12.00
CA PHE A 225 6.24 1.01 12.70
C PHE A 225 5.15 1.95 12.18
N ARG A 226 3.91 1.52 12.31
CA ARG A 226 2.72 2.27 11.96
C ARG A 226 1.65 2.08 13.03
N ASN A 227 0.87 3.13 13.33
CA ASN A 227 -0.26 3.01 14.24
C ASN A 227 -1.23 1.93 13.74
N ALA A 228 -1.67 1.05 14.64
CA ALA A 228 -2.65 0.00 14.36
C ALA A 228 -4.02 0.56 13.99
N ALA A 229 -4.40 1.66 14.64
CA ALA A 229 -5.68 2.33 14.44
C ALA A 229 -5.49 3.82 14.15
N ILE A 230 -6.44 4.40 13.44
CA ILE A 230 -6.61 5.83 13.24
C ILE A 230 -7.78 6.32 14.09
N GLN A 231 -7.63 7.52 14.64
CA GLN A 231 -8.73 8.26 15.23
C GLN A 231 -9.27 9.23 14.20
N CYS A 232 -10.57 9.22 14.04
CA CYS A 232 -11.29 10.19 13.24
C CYS A 232 -11.78 11.28 14.17
N ASN A 233 -10.99 12.37 14.30
CA ASN A 233 -11.31 13.44 15.23
C ASN A 233 -12.24 14.47 14.57
N ASP A 234 -13.05 15.14 15.39
CA ASP A 234 -13.95 16.23 14.97
C ASP A 234 -14.85 15.76 13.80
N PHE A 235 -15.41 14.56 13.92
CA PHE A 235 -16.29 14.01 12.89
C PHE A 235 -17.64 14.71 12.95
N GLU A 236 -17.98 15.36 11.83
CA GLU A 236 -19.25 16.06 11.66
C GLU A 236 -19.91 15.62 10.38
N THR A 237 -21.24 15.54 10.38
CA THR A 237 -22.04 15.26 9.20
C THR A 237 -23.09 16.35 9.01
N ASN A 238 -23.23 16.85 7.79
CA ASN A 238 -24.29 17.75 7.41
C ASN A 238 -24.79 17.31 6.01
N ASP A 239 -26.02 16.79 5.97
CA ASP A 239 -26.61 16.17 4.78
C ASP A 239 -25.70 15.09 4.17
N ASN A 240 -25.05 15.41 3.05
CA ASN A 240 -24.14 14.54 2.34
C ASN A 240 -22.66 14.96 2.43
N ILE A 241 -22.34 15.86 3.33
CA ILE A 241 -20.97 16.31 3.60
C ILE A 241 -20.50 15.69 4.90
N VAL A 242 -19.32 15.07 4.88
CA VAL A 242 -18.61 14.61 6.09
C VAL A 242 -17.35 15.43 6.28
N LYS A 243 -17.09 15.83 7.51
CA LYS A 243 -15.88 16.57 7.91
C LYS A 243 -15.18 15.80 9.01
N PHE A 244 -13.87 15.72 8.93
CA PHE A 244 -13.06 15.08 9.96
C PHE A 244 -11.58 15.42 9.83
N ASN A 245 -10.85 15.20 10.93
CA ASN A 245 -9.41 15.37 10.99
C ASN A 245 -8.73 14.01 11.13
N LEU A 246 -7.68 13.77 10.32
CA LEU A 246 -6.84 12.59 10.42
C LEU A 246 -5.39 12.94 10.67
N SER A 247 -4.70 12.14 11.46
CA SER A 247 -3.26 12.24 11.63
C SER A 247 -2.52 11.92 10.32
N ARG A 248 -1.30 12.45 10.18
CA ARG A 248 -0.44 12.19 9.02
C ARG A 248 -0.25 10.68 8.79
N GLY A 249 -0.33 10.25 7.53
CA GLY A 249 -0.17 8.85 7.13
C GLY A 249 -1.46 8.03 7.18
N SER A 250 -2.60 8.61 7.60
CA SER A 250 -3.92 7.98 7.52
C SER A 250 -4.61 8.35 6.20
N TYR A 251 -5.49 7.47 5.74
CA TYR A 251 -6.20 7.63 4.47
C TYR A 251 -7.67 7.94 4.69
N ALA A 252 -8.13 9.08 4.17
CA ALA A 252 -9.55 9.45 4.20
C ALA A 252 -10.44 8.41 3.49
N THR A 253 -9.93 7.79 2.43
CA THR A 253 -10.62 6.71 1.72
C THR A 253 -10.85 5.48 2.59
N ILE A 254 -9.98 5.18 3.56
CA ILE A 254 -10.24 4.10 4.54
C ILE A 254 -11.42 4.46 5.45
N VAL A 255 -11.46 5.70 5.96
CA VAL A 255 -12.59 6.19 6.76
C VAL A 255 -13.89 6.09 5.97
N LEU A 256 -13.91 6.62 4.75
CA LEU A 256 -15.11 6.57 3.89
C LEU A 256 -15.53 5.13 3.57
N ARG A 257 -14.56 4.24 3.31
CA ARG A 257 -14.87 2.83 3.07
C ARG A 257 -15.52 2.16 4.27
N GLU A 258 -15.05 2.46 5.48
CA GLU A 258 -15.65 1.93 6.71
C GLU A 258 -17.06 2.49 6.95
N ILE A 259 -17.32 3.75 6.58
CA ILE A 259 -18.66 4.35 6.67
C ILE A 259 -19.60 3.76 5.62
N LEU A 260 -19.16 3.71 4.35
CA LEU A 260 -20.04 3.41 3.21
C LEU A 260 -20.16 1.90 2.94
N LYS A 261 -19.16 1.10 3.34
CA LYS A 261 -19.11 -0.35 3.10
C LYS A 261 -19.46 -0.74 1.65
N PRO A 262 -18.81 -0.16 0.64
CA PRO A 262 -19.14 -0.44 -0.76
C PRO A 262 -18.84 -1.91 -1.10
N GLU A 263 -19.68 -2.56 -1.91
CA GLU A 263 -19.47 -3.93 -2.36
C GLU A 263 -18.20 -4.05 -3.21
N ASN A 264 -17.97 -3.12 -4.11
CA ASN A 264 -16.74 -3.02 -4.91
C ASN A 264 -16.07 -1.66 -4.65
N PRO A 265 -15.07 -1.60 -3.75
CA PRO A 265 -14.39 -0.34 -3.43
C PRO A 265 -13.70 0.32 -4.63
N LEU A 266 -13.08 -0.45 -5.52
CA LEU A 266 -12.35 0.10 -6.68
C LEU A 266 -13.27 0.76 -7.71
N GLU A 267 -14.46 0.19 -7.95
CA GLU A 267 -15.47 0.81 -8.82
C GLU A 267 -16.06 2.08 -8.22
N ASN A 268 -16.09 2.17 -6.90
CA ASN A 268 -16.59 3.33 -6.16
C ASN A 268 -15.52 4.41 -5.91
N GLY A 269 -14.34 4.29 -6.52
CA GLY A 269 -13.30 5.32 -6.49
C GLY A 269 -12.41 5.33 -5.25
N PHE A 270 -12.34 4.20 -4.54
CA PHE A 270 -11.47 4.02 -3.36
C PHE A 270 -10.07 3.56 -3.71
#